data_388a7c0eefd1c4bdd139707ef93b96a7
#
_entry.id   388a7c0eefd1c4bdd139707ef93b96a7
#
_cell.length_a   1.000
_cell.length_b   1.000
_cell.length_c   1.000
_cell.angle_alpha   90.00
_cell.angle_beta   90.00
_cell.angle_gamma   90.00
#
_symmetry.space_group_name_H-M   'P 1'
#
loop_
_entity.id
_entity.type
_entity.pdbx_description
1 polymer ?
#
loop_
_entity_poly.entity_id
_entity_poly.type
_entity_poly.pdbx_seq_one_letter_code
_entity_poly.pdbx_strand_id
1 'polypeptide(L)'
;MKKQFFLWVMLTMMICKGFAQPSAAAPTPPSRNAGDVVSLFSDAYTDLSGTDWFPNWGQSTVVSDVSVDGNTTKLYSTLNYQGIEIAGSINVSSMQNLHIDIWTSNCTAFEISLINEGVGEQAYTVTPTSSGWNSVDIALSNYSNVNLASVGQIKLVGTPFGSSTVYMDNMYFWKSANAPTISGFSVPAKVFGDAAFTLSAPTSNSTGAFTYTSGNTSVATISGNTVTLTGVGTSIITASQAADGGFSAGSITANLVVTSPPPASAAPTPPARNASNVVSMYSDAYSNVTIDTWSAVWDNANVEDVTVSGNN
;
A
#
# COMPACT_ATOMS: atom_id res chain seq x y z
N MET A 1 43.25 21.89 74.86
CA MET A 1 42.20 22.54 74.13
C MET A 1 42.41 22.30 72.63
N LYS A 2 41.71 21.33 72.06
CA LYS A 2 41.82 20.99 70.62
C LYS A 2 40.75 21.78 69.86
N LYS A 3 41.16 22.71 68.98
CA LYS A 3 40.28 23.43 68.04
C LYS A 3 39.95 22.49 66.87
N GLN A 4 38.70 22.08 66.76
CA GLN A 4 38.19 21.40 65.55
C GLN A 4 37.90 22.46 64.49
N PHE A 5 38.55 22.32 63.32
CA PHE A 5 38.30 23.12 62.11
C PHE A 5 37.18 22.41 61.33
N PHE A 6 35.98 23.01 61.28
CA PHE A 6 34.89 22.53 60.43
C PHE A 6 35.12 23.06 59.01
N LEU A 7 35.52 22.17 58.11
CA LEU A 7 35.63 22.48 56.67
C LEU A 7 34.26 22.29 56.05
N TRP A 8 33.59 23.40 55.72
CA TRP A 8 32.37 23.40 54.90
C TRP A 8 32.79 23.16 53.47
N VAL A 9 32.53 21.93 52.95
CA VAL A 9 32.60 21.66 51.53
C VAL A 9 31.26 22.10 50.92
N MET A 10 31.27 23.24 50.28
CA MET A 10 30.17 23.74 49.50
C MET A 10 30.14 22.93 48.17
N LEU A 11 29.34 21.87 48.11
CA LEU A 11 29.09 21.12 46.91
C LEU A 11 28.21 21.98 46.01
N THR A 12 28.82 22.78 45.12
CA THR A 12 28.13 23.43 44.01
C THR A 12 27.56 22.37 43.07
N MET A 13 26.30 22.08 43.26
CA MET A 13 25.53 21.24 42.33
C MET A 13 25.41 22.05 41.03
N MET A 14 26.31 21.78 40.08
CA MET A 14 26.25 22.32 38.74
C MET A 14 24.98 21.72 38.11
N ILE A 15 23.87 22.47 38.13
CA ILE A 15 22.65 22.08 37.41
C ILE A 15 23.02 22.18 35.92
N CYS A 16 23.51 21.07 35.38
CA CYS A 16 23.54 20.85 33.95
C CYS A 16 22.07 20.95 33.50
N LYS A 17 21.68 22.06 32.88
CA LYS A 17 20.43 22.14 32.12
C LYS A 17 20.62 21.13 30.96
N GLY A 18 20.34 19.87 31.20
CA GLY A 18 20.20 18.92 30.12
C GLY A 18 19.09 19.42 29.23
N PHE A 19 19.38 19.66 27.97
CA PHE A 19 18.32 19.88 26.98
C PHE A 19 17.43 18.65 27.01
N ALA A 20 16.10 18.87 26.96
CA ALA A 20 15.17 17.74 26.82
C ALA A 20 15.55 16.96 25.55
N GLN A 21 15.51 15.64 25.66
CA GLN A 21 15.81 14.71 24.57
C GLN A 21 14.62 13.79 24.35
N PRO A 22 14.48 13.18 23.18
CA PRO A 22 13.43 12.19 22.95
C PRO A 22 13.59 11.01 23.90
N SER A 23 12.48 10.53 24.45
CA SER A 23 12.42 9.38 25.36
C SER A 23 12.09 8.06 24.64
N ALA A 24 11.76 8.10 23.37
CA ALA A 24 11.49 6.98 22.51
C ALA A 24 12.15 7.20 21.14
N ALA A 25 12.49 6.12 20.45
CA ALA A 25 13.00 6.14 19.09
C ALA A 25 12.02 6.84 18.13
N ALA A 26 12.51 7.28 16.98
CA ALA A 26 11.68 7.76 15.89
C ALA A 26 10.69 6.67 15.42
N PRO A 27 9.52 7.04 14.86
CA PRO A 27 8.59 6.07 14.31
C PRO A 27 9.25 5.18 13.25
N THR A 28 8.95 3.89 13.26
CA THR A 28 9.45 2.98 12.24
C THR A 28 8.80 3.28 10.88
N PRO A 29 9.57 3.55 9.83
CA PRO A 29 9.03 3.76 8.49
C PRO A 29 8.25 2.56 7.96
N PRO A 30 7.20 2.76 7.13
CA PRO A 30 6.47 1.67 6.51
C PRO A 30 7.37 0.89 5.54
N SER A 31 7.15 -0.43 5.40
CA SER A 31 7.86 -1.23 4.40
C SER A 31 7.58 -0.71 2.98
N ARG A 32 8.64 -0.55 2.17
CA ARG A 32 8.59 -0.10 0.77
C ARG A 32 9.46 -0.99 -0.10
N ASN A 33 9.12 -1.11 -1.39
CA ASN A 33 10.03 -1.76 -2.34
C ASN A 33 11.28 -0.89 -2.55
N ALA A 34 12.42 -1.54 -2.81
CA ALA A 34 13.69 -0.85 -3.01
C ALA A 34 13.67 0.21 -4.14
N GLY A 35 12.84 0.01 -5.19
CA GLY A 35 12.67 0.98 -6.28
C GLY A 35 11.76 2.17 -5.94
N ASP A 36 11.12 2.18 -4.78
CA ASP A 36 10.18 3.21 -4.33
C ASP A 36 10.77 4.09 -3.22
N VAL A 37 12.03 3.88 -2.84
CA VAL A 37 12.72 4.62 -1.79
C VAL A 37 14.18 4.86 -2.16
N VAL A 38 14.69 6.05 -1.81
CA VAL A 38 16.11 6.42 -1.81
C VAL A 38 16.43 6.94 -0.43
N SER A 39 17.09 6.13 0.39
CA SER A 39 17.37 6.44 1.79
C SER A 39 18.72 7.13 1.95
N LEU A 40 18.75 8.18 2.77
CA LEU A 40 19.96 8.85 3.21
C LEU A 40 20.35 8.42 4.62
N PHE A 41 19.35 8.23 5.49
CA PHE A 41 19.55 7.81 6.87
C PHE A 41 18.27 7.17 7.42
N SER A 42 18.25 5.84 7.63
CA SER A 42 17.12 5.13 8.23
C SER A 42 17.48 3.67 8.54
N ASP A 43 17.08 3.17 9.69
CA ASP A 43 17.26 1.75 10.05
C ASP A 43 16.33 0.81 9.25
N ALA A 44 15.29 1.35 8.59
CA ALA A 44 14.31 0.56 7.85
C ALA A 44 14.73 0.25 6.41
N TYR A 45 15.70 1.00 5.84
CA TYR A 45 16.11 0.91 4.45
C TYR A 45 17.64 0.84 4.32
N THR A 46 18.11 0.44 3.15
CA THR A 46 19.55 0.54 2.84
C THR A 46 19.90 1.97 2.45
N ASP A 47 20.74 2.62 3.25
CA ASP A 47 21.16 3.98 3.01
C ASP A 47 22.17 4.10 1.88
N LEU A 48 22.18 5.26 1.23
CA LEU A 48 23.21 5.63 0.27
C LEU A 48 24.56 5.75 0.98
N SER A 49 25.56 5.09 0.42
CA SER A 49 26.93 5.18 0.90
C SER A 49 27.59 6.51 0.51
N GLY A 50 28.50 7.00 1.35
CA GLY A 50 29.32 8.18 1.05
C GLY A 50 28.61 9.52 1.28
N THR A 51 27.47 9.56 1.99
CA THR A 51 26.86 10.81 2.46
C THR A 51 27.72 11.42 3.57
N ASP A 52 28.21 12.65 3.37
CA ASP A 52 28.89 13.43 4.39
C ASP A 52 27.86 14.28 5.17
N TRP A 53 27.67 13.93 6.43
CA TRP A 53 26.70 14.56 7.32
C TRP A 53 27.24 15.83 8.00
N PHE A 54 28.55 16.08 7.87
CA PHE A 54 29.20 17.21 8.52
C PHE A 54 30.27 17.87 7.62
N PRO A 55 29.99 18.19 6.35
CA PRO A 55 30.92 18.96 5.55
C PRO A 55 31.19 20.32 6.19
N ASN A 56 32.40 20.83 6.03
CA ASN A 56 32.79 22.12 6.62
C ASN A 56 32.34 23.28 5.70
N TRP A 57 31.15 23.78 5.95
CA TRP A 57 30.61 24.98 5.30
C TRP A 57 30.76 26.25 6.16
N GLY A 58 31.54 26.20 7.26
CA GLY A 58 31.72 27.33 8.19
C GLY A 58 30.59 27.47 9.21
N GLN A 59 29.75 26.44 9.36
CA GLN A 59 28.65 26.37 10.35
C GLN A 59 29.20 26.32 11.79
N SER A 60 28.37 26.76 12.76
CA SER A 60 28.63 26.56 14.19
C SER A 60 27.91 25.33 14.77
N THR A 61 27.12 24.65 13.96
CA THR A 61 26.40 23.42 14.32
C THR A 61 27.38 22.33 14.74
N VAL A 62 27.05 21.62 15.82
CA VAL A 62 27.76 20.40 16.23
C VAL A 62 26.87 19.21 15.94
N VAL A 63 27.41 18.26 15.17
CA VAL A 63 26.71 17.02 14.79
C VAL A 63 27.32 15.83 15.55
N SER A 64 26.46 14.96 16.05
CA SER A 64 26.87 13.69 16.65
C SER A 64 25.80 12.61 16.43
N ASP A 65 26.21 11.36 16.38
CA ASP A 65 25.32 10.23 16.45
C ASP A 65 25.06 9.89 17.92
N VAL A 66 23.79 9.75 18.28
CA VAL A 66 23.35 9.41 19.63
C VAL A 66 22.38 8.24 19.57
N SER A 67 22.32 7.44 20.64
CA SER A 67 21.33 6.39 20.75
C SER A 67 20.10 6.89 21.49
N VAL A 68 18.93 6.76 20.88
CA VAL A 68 17.62 7.07 21.47
C VAL A 68 16.80 5.78 21.48
N ASP A 69 16.57 5.24 22.68
CA ASP A 69 15.82 3.98 22.87
C ASP A 69 16.35 2.81 21.98
N GLY A 70 17.70 2.76 21.86
CA GLY A 70 18.38 1.72 21.06
C GLY A 70 18.54 2.03 19.58
N ASN A 71 17.90 3.08 19.07
CA ASN A 71 17.99 3.54 17.67
C ASN A 71 19.06 4.63 17.53
N THR A 72 19.86 4.60 16.44
CA THR A 72 20.85 5.62 16.10
C THR A 72 20.16 6.82 15.49
N THR A 73 20.43 8.00 16.04
CA THR A 73 19.79 9.27 15.69
C THR A 73 20.85 10.35 15.50
N LYS A 74 20.72 11.21 14.49
CA LYS A 74 21.56 12.39 14.30
C LYS A 74 21.13 13.50 15.26
N LEU A 75 22.06 14.00 16.08
CA LEU A 75 21.85 15.14 16.95
C LEU A 75 22.58 16.36 16.36
N TYR A 76 21.80 17.41 16.05
CA TYR A 76 22.29 18.73 15.67
C TYR A 76 22.10 19.68 16.84
N SER A 77 23.18 20.04 17.51
CA SER A 77 23.16 21.03 18.60
C SER A 77 23.74 22.37 18.13
N THR A 78 23.30 23.44 18.76
CA THR A 78 23.64 24.84 18.33
C THR A 78 23.38 25.07 16.83
N LEU A 79 22.30 24.47 16.31
CA LEU A 79 21.99 24.48 14.89
C LEU A 79 21.76 25.90 14.39
N ASN A 80 22.73 26.41 13.63
CA ASN A 80 22.57 27.59 12.79
C ASN A 80 22.18 27.12 11.38
N TYR A 81 23.08 26.46 10.67
CA TYR A 81 22.81 25.67 9.50
C TYR A 81 23.74 24.45 9.48
N GLN A 82 23.34 23.42 8.77
CA GLN A 82 24.16 22.23 8.50
C GLN A 82 24.01 21.80 7.06
N GLY A 83 25.12 21.72 6.35
CA GLY A 83 25.18 21.09 5.05
C GLY A 83 25.25 19.58 5.19
N ILE A 84 24.75 18.88 4.17
CA ILE A 84 24.89 17.44 3.96
C ILE A 84 25.30 17.28 2.51
N GLU A 85 26.39 16.58 2.23
CA GLU A 85 26.86 16.32 0.87
C GLU A 85 26.58 14.88 0.47
N ILE A 86 25.96 14.70 -0.68
CA ILE A 86 25.59 13.41 -1.23
C ILE A 86 26.63 13.04 -2.28
N ALA A 87 27.32 11.92 -2.09
CA ALA A 87 28.36 11.49 -3.03
C ALA A 87 27.76 11.26 -4.43
N GLY A 88 28.25 12.05 -5.41
CA GLY A 88 27.93 11.88 -6.83
C GLY A 88 26.55 12.36 -7.27
N SER A 89 25.84 13.14 -6.48
CA SER A 89 24.44 13.58 -6.67
C SER A 89 23.47 12.42 -6.94
N ILE A 90 22.18 12.61 -6.65
CA ILE A 90 21.14 11.60 -6.83
C ILE A 90 20.02 12.08 -7.74
N ASN A 91 19.43 11.15 -8.47
CA ASN A 91 18.22 11.40 -9.25
C ASN A 91 16.98 10.95 -8.42
N VAL A 92 16.24 11.92 -7.93
CA VAL A 92 14.97 11.71 -7.21
C VAL A 92 13.75 12.24 -7.98
N SER A 93 13.89 12.50 -9.29
CA SER A 93 12.81 13.04 -10.13
C SER A 93 11.61 12.09 -10.27
N SER A 94 11.80 10.80 -10.03
CA SER A 94 10.71 9.81 -10.00
C SER A 94 10.06 9.67 -8.62
N MET A 95 10.63 10.26 -7.57
CA MET A 95 10.07 10.25 -6.23
C MET A 95 8.99 11.33 -6.08
N GLN A 96 8.15 11.19 -5.06
CA GLN A 96 7.04 12.11 -4.81
C GLN A 96 7.27 12.98 -3.57
N ASN A 97 7.94 12.44 -2.56
CA ASN A 97 8.13 13.07 -1.28
C ASN A 97 9.56 12.89 -0.75
N LEU A 98 10.00 13.86 0.05
CA LEU A 98 11.08 13.72 1.02
C LEU A 98 10.44 13.49 2.40
N HIS A 99 10.81 12.42 3.08
CA HIS A 99 10.45 12.15 4.46
C HIS A 99 11.58 12.53 5.40
N ILE A 100 11.21 13.03 6.59
CA ILE A 100 12.13 13.26 7.69
C ILE A 100 11.39 13.17 9.03
N ASP A 101 11.99 12.50 10.01
CA ASP A 101 11.55 12.54 11.39
C ASP A 101 12.44 13.50 12.18
N ILE A 102 11.84 14.48 12.83
CA ILE A 102 12.55 15.42 13.69
C ILE A 102 11.92 15.50 15.07
N TRP A 103 12.76 15.61 16.09
CA TRP A 103 12.36 15.90 17.46
C TRP A 103 13.14 17.11 17.96
N THR A 104 12.46 18.01 18.64
CA THR A 104 13.09 19.21 19.24
C THR A 104 12.31 19.70 20.45
N SER A 105 13.00 20.34 21.39
CA SER A 105 12.35 21.03 22.50
C SER A 105 12.39 22.56 22.37
N ASN A 106 13.14 23.09 21.40
CA ASN A 106 13.41 24.53 21.32
C ASN A 106 13.52 25.09 19.88
N CYS A 107 13.41 24.28 18.85
CA CYS A 107 13.38 24.75 17.47
C CYS A 107 11.94 25.11 17.09
N THR A 108 11.69 26.36 16.67
CA THR A 108 10.36 26.86 16.31
C THR A 108 10.08 26.87 14.82
N ALA A 109 11.14 26.82 13.99
CA ALA A 109 11.07 26.59 12.56
C ALA A 109 12.31 25.81 12.12
N PHE A 110 12.09 24.79 11.29
CA PHE A 110 13.15 23.94 10.75
C PHE A 110 13.04 23.95 9.22
N GLU A 111 14.10 24.44 8.57
CA GLU A 111 14.15 24.50 7.11
C GLU A 111 14.98 23.37 6.54
N ILE A 112 14.50 22.79 5.46
CA ILE A 112 15.19 21.75 4.68
C ILE A 112 15.29 22.24 3.26
N SER A 113 16.51 22.56 2.81
CA SER A 113 16.79 22.92 1.42
C SER A 113 17.30 21.72 0.66
N LEU A 114 16.82 21.54 -0.57
CA LEU A 114 17.50 20.73 -1.59
C LEU A 114 18.34 21.64 -2.46
N ILE A 115 19.54 21.18 -2.85
CA ILE A 115 20.53 22.01 -3.54
C ILE A 115 21.09 21.24 -4.74
N ASN A 116 21.13 21.92 -5.90
CA ASN A 116 21.97 21.56 -7.03
C ASN A 116 23.18 22.50 -7.02
N GLU A 117 24.37 21.99 -6.82
CA GLU A 117 25.57 22.81 -6.75
C GLU A 117 25.72 23.71 -8.00
N GLY A 118 25.84 25.02 -7.78
CA GLY A 118 25.97 26.02 -8.82
C GLY A 118 24.73 26.29 -9.68
N VAL A 119 23.57 25.65 -9.39
CA VAL A 119 22.35 25.76 -10.22
C VAL A 119 21.19 26.35 -9.44
N GLY A 120 20.88 25.82 -8.26
CA GLY A 120 19.73 26.30 -7.49
C GLY A 120 19.62 25.67 -6.10
N GLU A 121 18.96 26.40 -5.22
CA GLU A 121 18.59 25.99 -3.88
C GLU A 121 17.14 26.37 -3.64
N GLN A 122 16.40 25.52 -2.96
CA GLN A 122 15.07 25.84 -2.47
C GLN A 122 14.84 25.22 -1.10
N ALA A 123 14.35 26.02 -0.16
CA ALA A 123 13.99 25.61 1.19
C ALA A 123 12.51 25.30 1.31
N TYR A 124 12.20 24.37 2.18
CA TYR A 124 10.88 24.12 2.73
C TYR A 124 10.93 24.27 4.25
N THR A 125 9.97 24.99 4.83
CA THR A 125 9.94 25.27 6.28
C THR A 125 8.91 24.37 6.97
N VAL A 126 9.36 23.66 7.99
CA VAL A 126 8.54 22.88 8.92
C VAL A 126 8.41 23.67 10.22
N THR A 127 7.21 23.72 10.79
CA THR A 127 6.96 24.22 12.15
C THR A 127 6.81 23.03 13.09
N PRO A 128 7.88 22.61 13.80
CA PRO A 128 7.79 21.43 14.63
C PRO A 128 7.02 21.67 15.91
N THR A 129 6.37 20.63 16.42
CA THR A 129 5.83 20.61 17.79
C THR A 129 6.90 20.13 18.76
N SER A 130 6.95 20.71 19.97
CA SER A 130 7.96 20.38 20.99
C SER A 130 7.62 19.16 21.85
N SER A 131 6.53 18.44 21.56
CA SER A 131 5.98 17.39 22.43
C SER A 131 6.21 15.96 21.95
N GLY A 132 6.97 15.75 20.86
CA GLY A 132 7.20 14.41 20.31
C GLY A 132 7.97 14.45 19.00
N TRP A 133 8.11 13.29 18.37
CA TRP A 133 8.61 13.19 17.03
C TRP A 133 7.61 13.81 16.04
N ASN A 134 8.14 14.56 15.09
CA ASN A 134 7.40 15.14 13.98
C ASN A 134 7.81 14.39 12.73
N SER A 135 6.94 13.49 12.26
CA SER A 135 7.10 12.78 10.99
C SER A 135 6.55 13.66 9.87
N VAL A 136 7.39 14.07 8.96
CA VAL A 136 7.05 15.06 7.93
C VAL A 136 7.31 14.49 6.55
N ASP A 137 6.28 14.44 5.71
CA ASP A 137 6.38 14.19 4.28
C ASP A 137 6.29 15.51 3.52
N ILE A 138 7.36 15.87 2.82
CA ILE A 138 7.46 17.10 2.02
C ILE A 138 7.31 16.70 0.55
N ALA A 139 6.22 17.14 -0.08
CA ALA A 139 6.02 16.90 -1.52
C ALA A 139 7.16 17.55 -2.32
N LEU A 140 7.80 16.79 -3.20
CA LEU A 140 8.92 17.27 -4.02
C LEU A 140 8.51 18.37 -5.00
N SER A 141 7.22 18.52 -5.28
CA SER A 141 6.68 19.68 -6.02
C SER A 141 6.93 21.03 -5.33
N ASN A 142 7.22 21.05 -4.01
CA ASN A 142 7.62 22.26 -3.28
C ASN A 142 9.04 22.73 -3.65
N TYR A 143 9.84 21.90 -4.33
CA TYR A 143 11.21 22.20 -4.72
C TYR A 143 11.32 22.52 -6.23
N SER A 144 10.44 23.38 -6.74
CA SER A 144 10.30 23.71 -8.17
C SER A 144 11.53 24.36 -8.80
N ASN A 145 12.40 24.98 -8.00
CA ASN A 145 13.64 25.64 -8.45
C ASN A 145 14.87 24.71 -8.36
N VAL A 146 14.67 23.44 -8.03
CA VAL A 146 15.74 22.43 -7.91
C VAL A 146 15.59 21.40 -9.01
N ASN A 147 16.68 21.05 -9.68
CA ASN A 147 16.69 19.92 -10.61
C ASN A 147 16.73 18.60 -9.82
N LEU A 148 15.57 17.97 -9.64
CA LEU A 148 15.43 16.71 -8.91
C LEU A 148 16.17 15.51 -9.57
N ALA A 149 16.64 15.64 -10.80
CA ALA A 149 17.47 14.63 -11.45
C ALA A 149 18.95 14.67 -10.99
N SER A 150 19.36 15.68 -10.20
CA SER A 150 20.75 15.85 -9.78
C SER A 150 20.86 16.58 -8.45
N VAL A 151 20.24 16.06 -7.39
CA VAL A 151 20.36 16.63 -6.04
C VAL A 151 21.70 16.20 -5.44
N GLY A 152 22.57 17.15 -5.17
CA GLY A 152 23.91 16.90 -4.64
C GLY A 152 24.07 17.24 -3.16
N GLN A 153 23.26 18.18 -2.65
CA GLN A 153 23.41 18.67 -1.29
C GLN A 153 22.03 18.94 -0.64
N ILE A 154 22.02 18.84 0.68
CA ILE A 154 20.89 19.25 1.52
C ILE A 154 21.41 20.25 2.55
N LYS A 155 20.61 21.28 2.87
CA LYS A 155 20.93 22.20 3.98
C LYS A 155 19.79 22.21 4.98
N LEU A 156 20.14 22.10 6.25
CA LEU A 156 19.23 22.19 7.38
C LEU A 156 19.48 23.51 8.11
N VAL A 157 18.42 24.22 8.49
CA VAL A 157 18.52 25.47 9.27
C VAL A 157 17.53 25.42 10.43
N GLY A 158 17.99 25.79 11.62
CA GLY A 158 17.14 25.82 12.82
C GLY A 158 16.86 27.24 13.29
N THR A 159 15.65 27.53 13.72
CA THR A 159 15.27 28.77 14.39
C THR A 159 14.85 28.45 15.84
N PRO A 160 15.42 29.08 16.87
CA PRO A 160 16.38 30.21 16.87
C PRO A 160 17.75 29.83 16.32
N PHE A 161 18.30 30.67 15.45
CA PHE A 161 19.56 30.42 14.74
C PHE A 161 20.73 30.30 15.72
N GLY A 162 21.52 29.21 15.59
CA GLY A 162 22.70 28.98 16.43
C GLY A 162 22.39 28.53 17.86
N SER A 163 21.12 28.31 18.22
CA SER A 163 20.74 27.85 19.56
C SER A 163 19.68 26.72 19.55
N SER A 164 19.20 26.34 18.37
CA SER A 164 18.29 25.20 18.21
C SER A 164 19.02 23.87 18.44
N THR A 165 18.31 22.91 19.02
CA THR A 165 18.72 21.51 19.15
C THR A 165 17.69 20.64 18.46
N VAL A 166 18.12 19.83 17.51
CA VAL A 166 17.25 18.96 16.71
C VAL A 166 17.85 17.56 16.67
N TYR A 167 17.05 16.58 17.01
CA TYR A 167 17.29 15.16 16.71
C TYR A 167 16.62 14.84 15.39
N MET A 168 17.31 14.12 14.51
CA MET A 168 16.83 13.77 13.18
C MET A 168 17.04 12.30 12.92
N ASP A 169 16.04 11.69 12.32
CA ASP A 169 16.02 10.31 11.88
C ASP A 169 15.22 10.17 10.59
N ASN A 170 15.27 9.00 9.96
CA ASN A 170 14.41 8.59 8.84
C ASN A 170 14.36 9.61 7.69
N MET A 171 15.54 10.08 7.22
CA MET A 171 15.62 10.95 6.05
C MET A 171 15.71 10.11 4.77
N TYR A 172 14.64 10.11 3.97
CA TYR A 172 14.59 9.38 2.70
C TYR A 172 13.61 10.01 1.70
N PHE A 173 13.89 9.83 0.41
CA PHE A 173 12.93 10.14 -0.67
C PHE A 173 12.09 8.91 -0.97
N TRP A 174 10.80 9.13 -1.28
CA TRP A 174 9.90 8.01 -1.54
C TRP A 174 8.80 8.35 -2.53
N LYS A 175 8.23 7.30 -3.14
CA LYS A 175 7.01 7.37 -3.95
C LYS A 175 6.05 6.25 -3.57
N SER A 176 4.77 6.43 -3.89
CA SER A 176 3.79 5.36 -3.82
C SER A 176 4.07 4.32 -4.91
N ALA A 177 3.91 3.05 -4.57
CA ALA A 177 3.96 1.98 -5.57
C ALA A 177 2.86 2.16 -6.61
N ASN A 178 3.14 1.87 -7.87
CA ASN A 178 2.15 1.92 -8.94
C ASN A 178 1.08 0.84 -8.76
N ALA A 179 -0.17 1.14 -9.12
CA ALA A 179 -1.19 0.11 -9.20
C ALA A 179 -0.89 -0.84 -10.37
N PRO A 180 -1.02 -2.17 -10.20
CA PRO A 180 -0.86 -3.11 -11.30
C PRO A 180 -2.02 -2.98 -12.30
N THR A 181 -1.74 -3.19 -13.58
CA THR A 181 -2.77 -3.35 -14.61
C THR A 181 -3.11 -4.82 -14.71
N ILE A 182 -4.30 -5.21 -14.22
CA ILE A 182 -4.77 -6.59 -14.20
C ILE A 182 -5.94 -6.72 -15.19
N SER A 183 -5.92 -7.74 -16.05
CA SER A 183 -6.93 -7.95 -17.08
C SER A 183 -7.10 -9.43 -17.44
N GLY A 184 -8.13 -9.75 -18.26
CA GLY A 184 -8.32 -11.08 -18.82
C GLY A 184 -8.80 -12.14 -17.82
N PHE A 185 -9.35 -11.76 -16.65
CA PHE A 185 -9.91 -12.69 -15.71
C PHE A 185 -11.36 -13.04 -16.08
N SER A 186 -11.63 -14.34 -16.27
CA SER A 186 -12.97 -14.84 -16.54
C SER A 186 -13.18 -16.20 -15.84
N VAL A 187 -14.43 -16.46 -15.48
CA VAL A 187 -14.84 -17.72 -14.86
C VAL A 187 -15.99 -18.30 -15.69
N PRO A 188 -15.87 -19.55 -16.19
CA PRO A 188 -16.92 -20.15 -16.99
C PRO A 188 -18.17 -20.42 -16.15
N ALA A 189 -19.36 -20.28 -16.75
CA ALA A 189 -20.60 -20.76 -16.15
C ALA A 189 -20.55 -22.30 -15.97
N LYS A 190 -21.24 -22.80 -14.95
CA LYS A 190 -21.25 -24.23 -14.56
C LYS A 190 -22.65 -24.70 -14.22
N VAL A 191 -22.82 -26.00 -14.27
CA VAL A 191 -24.02 -26.69 -13.78
C VAL A 191 -23.72 -27.32 -12.43
N PHE A 192 -24.64 -27.22 -11.47
CA PHE A 192 -24.44 -27.85 -10.16
C PHE A 192 -24.32 -29.37 -10.32
N GLY A 193 -23.24 -29.95 -9.79
CA GLY A 193 -22.84 -31.32 -9.99
C GLY A 193 -21.66 -31.51 -10.95
N ASP A 194 -21.23 -30.45 -11.67
CA ASP A 194 -19.98 -30.48 -12.43
C ASP A 194 -18.78 -30.72 -11.51
N ALA A 195 -17.73 -31.33 -12.06
CA ALA A 195 -16.48 -31.54 -11.34
C ALA A 195 -15.81 -30.20 -10.96
N ALA A 196 -15.03 -30.22 -9.88
CA ALA A 196 -14.17 -29.12 -9.52
C ALA A 196 -13.25 -28.74 -10.70
N PHE A 197 -12.96 -27.45 -10.85
CA PHE A 197 -12.14 -26.90 -11.92
C PHE A 197 -11.12 -25.89 -11.42
N THR A 198 -10.10 -25.60 -12.23
CA THR A 198 -9.05 -24.66 -11.90
C THR A 198 -9.29 -23.31 -12.58
N LEU A 199 -9.00 -22.21 -11.84
CA LEU A 199 -8.98 -20.86 -12.38
C LEU A 199 -7.69 -20.63 -13.15
N SER A 200 -7.79 -19.93 -14.28
CA SER A 200 -6.64 -19.38 -14.99
C SER A 200 -6.26 -18.03 -14.37
N ALA A 201 -4.97 -17.80 -14.20
CA ALA A 201 -4.50 -16.51 -13.67
C ALA A 201 -4.82 -15.37 -14.66
N PRO A 202 -5.23 -14.20 -14.16
CA PRO A 202 -5.30 -13.00 -14.97
C PRO A 202 -3.93 -12.60 -15.54
N THR A 203 -3.94 -11.77 -16.58
CA THR A 203 -2.72 -11.11 -17.08
C THR A 203 -2.42 -9.89 -16.21
N SER A 204 -1.15 -9.68 -15.85
CA SER A 204 -0.69 -8.52 -15.08
C SER A 204 0.68 -8.04 -15.55
N ASN A 205 0.97 -6.75 -15.36
CA ASN A 205 2.31 -6.17 -15.52
C ASN A 205 3.14 -6.24 -14.22
N SER A 206 2.58 -6.76 -13.11
CA SER A 206 3.28 -7.08 -11.86
C SER A 206 3.55 -8.58 -11.78
N THR A 207 4.65 -8.96 -11.07
CA THR A 207 5.04 -10.35 -10.84
C THR A 207 4.47 -10.93 -9.55
N GLY A 208 3.71 -10.15 -8.77
CA GLY A 208 3.08 -10.58 -7.52
C GLY A 208 2.16 -11.78 -7.72
N ALA A 209 2.19 -12.71 -6.77
CA ALA A 209 1.40 -13.93 -6.82
C ALA A 209 -0.11 -13.65 -6.70
N PHE A 210 -0.92 -14.42 -7.45
CA PHE A 210 -2.38 -14.35 -7.34
C PHE A 210 -2.91 -15.31 -6.27
N THR A 211 -3.89 -14.84 -5.51
CA THR A 211 -4.76 -15.64 -4.63
C THR A 211 -6.20 -15.46 -5.04
N TYR A 212 -7.07 -16.45 -4.75
CA TYR A 212 -8.45 -16.43 -5.19
C TYR A 212 -9.41 -16.63 -4.02
N THR A 213 -10.51 -15.89 -4.03
CA THR A 213 -11.58 -16.01 -3.03
C THR A 213 -12.95 -16.03 -3.68
N SER A 214 -13.90 -16.73 -3.04
CA SER A 214 -15.31 -16.74 -3.41
C SER A 214 -16.11 -15.83 -2.47
N GLY A 215 -16.87 -14.91 -3.04
CA GLY A 215 -17.76 -14.02 -2.28
C GLY A 215 -19.01 -14.72 -1.74
N ASN A 216 -19.33 -15.94 -2.25
CA ASN A 216 -20.48 -16.71 -1.77
C ASN A 216 -20.11 -18.21 -1.68
N THR A 217 -19.75 -18.65 -0.48
CA THR A 217 -19.33 -20.03 -0.22
C THR A 217 -20.47 -21.06 -0.27
N SER A 218 -21.73 -20.63 -0.26
CA SER A 218 -22.88 -21.51 -0.51
C SER A 218 -23.06 -21.86 -1.97
N VAL A 219 -22.39 -21.15 -2.91
CA VAL A 219 -22.36 -21.42 -4.34
C VAL A 219 -21.08 -22.12 -4.75
N ALA A 220 -19.92 -21.63 -4.25
CA ALA A 220 -18.63 -22.23 -4.53
C ALA A 220 -17.61 -21.94 -3.44
N THR A 221 -16.71 -22.90 -3.16
CA THR A 221 -15.51 -22.73 -2.31
C THR A 221 -14.25 -22.81 -3.16
N ILE A 222 -13.16 -22.17 -2.67
CA ILE A 222 -11.88 -22.14 -3.38
C ILE A 222 -10.76 -22.61 -2.44
N SER A 223 -9.89 -23.47 -2.96
CA SER A 223 -8.65 -23.88 -2.32
C SER A 223 -7.50 -23.74 -3.33
N GLY A 224 -6.55 -22.84 -3.05
CA GLY A 224 -5.56 -22.43 -4.04
C GLY A 224 -6.22 -21.77 -5.25
N ASN A 225 -6.12 -22.39 -6.42
CA ASN A 225 -6.83 -21.98 -7.63
C ASN A 225 -7.96 -22.95 -8.04
N THR A 226 -8.28 -23.95 -7.19
CA THR A 226 -9.31 -24.95 -7.46
C THR A 226 -10.65 -24.51 -6.87
N VAL A 227 -11.68 -24.46 -7.72
CA VAL A 227 -13.07 -24.13 -7.37
C VAL A 227 -13.87 -25.41 -7.22
N THR A 228 -14.57 -25.55 -6.10
CA THR A 228 -15.54 -26.63 -5.84
C THR A 228 -16.94 -26.02 -5.73
N LEU A 229 -17.88 -26.56 -6.53
CA LEU A 229 -19.27 -26.09 -6.53
C LEU A 229 -20.02 -26.65 -5.30
N THR A 230 -20.71 -25.79 -4.57
CA THR A 230 -21.44 -26.14 -3.35
C THR A 230 -22.95 -25.93 -3.49
N GLY A 231 -23.40 -25.15 -4.47
CA GLY A 231 -24.80 -24.87 -4.70
C GLY A 231 -25.08 -24.06 -5.96
N VAL A 232 -26.35 -23.92 -6.28
CA VAL A 232 -26.85 -23.09 -7.41
C VAL A 232 -26.86 -21.62 -7.03
N GLY A 233 -26.55 -20.73 -7.98
CA GLY A 233 -26.57 -19.29 -7.77
C GLY A 233 -25.38 -18.58 -8.42
N THR A 234 -25.10 -17.38 -7.95
CA THR A 234 -23.96 -16.58 -8.43
C THR A 234 -23.00 -16.31 -7.29
N SER A 235 -21.71 -16.44 -7.55
CA SER A 235 -20.63 -16.00 -6.68
C SER A 235 -19.67 -15.08 -7.43
N ILE A 236 -19.28 -13.97 -6.80
CA ILE A 236 -18.19 -13.13 -7.29
C ILE A 236 -16.88 -13.81 -6.90
N ILE A 237 -16.08 -14.17 -7.89
CA ILE A 237 -14.72 -14.68 -7.69
C ILE A 237 -13.76 -13.51 -7.80
N THR A 238 -12.93 -13.32 -6.78
CA THR A 238 -11.90 -12.28 -6.75
C THR A 238 -10.52 -12.93 -6.91
N ALA A 239 -9.76 -12.46 -7.88
CA ALA A 239 -8.34 -12.73 -8.02
C ALA A 239 -7.57 -11.53 -7.45
N SER A 240 -6.88 -11.71 -6.31
CA SER A 240 -6.08 -10.70 -5.64
C SER A 240 -4.61 -10.94 -5.90
N GLN A 241 -3.89 -9.92 -6.36
CA GLN A 241 -2.45 -9.94 -6.60
C GLN A 241 -1.72 -9.26 -5.46
N ALA A 242 -0.70 -9.92 -4.91
CA ALA A 242 0.18 -9.33 -3.91
C ALA A 242 1.01 -8.18 -4.50
N ALA A 243 1.43 -7.25 -3.65
CA ALA A 243 2.40 -6.23 -4.02
C ALA A 243 3.74 -6.86 -4.39
N ASP A 244 4.39 -6.40 -5.45
CA ASP A 244 5.71 -6.86 -5.90
C ASP A 244 6.30 -5.93 -6.97
N GLY A 245 7.66 -5.84 -7.01
CA GLY A 245 8.40 -5.20 -8.10
C GLY A 245 8.07 -3.73 -8.36
N GLY A 246 7.69 -2.96 -7.33
CA GLY A 246 7.31 -1.55 -7.47
C GLY A 246 5.82 -1.37 -7.78
N PHE A 247 5.03 -2.45 -7.70
CA PHE A 247 3.58 -2.40 -7.79
C PHE A 247 2.91 -2.63 -6.43
N SER A 248 1.83 -1.89 -6.16
CA SER A 248 0.94 -2.14 -5.03
C SER A 248 0.15 -3.44 -5.24
N ALA A 249 -0.50 -3.94 -4.19
CA ALA A 249 -1.49 -4.98 -4.35
C ALA A 249 -2.64 -4.50 -5.24
N GLY A 250 -3.23 -5.44 -6.00
CA GLY A 250 -4.38 -5.16 -6.87
C GLY A 250 -5.33 -6.35 -6.92
N SER A 251 -6.49 -6.18 -7.53
CA SER A 251 -7.47 -7.27 -7.71
C SER A 251 -8.34 -7.06 -8.94
N ILE A 252 -8.91 -8.16 -9.42
CA ILE A 252 -9.92 -8.20 -10.47
C ILE A 252 -10.98 -9.23 -10.11
N THR A 253 -12.23 -9.05 -10.54
CA THR A 253 -13.35 -9.94 -10.23
C THR A 253 -13.99 -10.48 -11.49
N ALA A 254 -14.61 -11.65 -11.37
CA ALA A 254 -15.47 -12.25 -12.37
C ALA A 254 -16.63 -13.01 -11.69
N ASN A 255 -17.78 -13.09 -12.37
CA ASN A 255 -18.93 -13.82 -11.85
C ASN A 255 -18.83 -15.30 -12.25
N LEU A 256 -18.98 -16.18 -11.26
CA LEU A 256 -19.30 -17.58 -11.44
C LEU A 256 -20.82 -17.73 -11.34
N VAL A 257 -21.46 -18.19 -12.42
CA VAL A 257 -22.88 -18.54 -12.41
C VAL A 257 -22.99 -20.06 -12.40
N VAL A 258 -23.72 -20.60 -11.43
CA VAL A 258 -24.00 -22.03 -11.30
C VAL A 258 -25.50 -22.26 -11.46
N THR A 259 -25.90 -22.96 -12.50
CA THR A 259 -27.30 -23.29 -12.79
C THR A 259 -27.69 -24.65 -12.25
N SER A 260 -28.97 -24.89 -12.10
CA SER A 260 -29.48 -26.24 -11.78
C SER A 260 -29.25 -27.19 -12.94
N PRO A 261 -28.94 -28.46 -12.68
CA PRO A 261 -28.96 -29.47 -13.72
C PRO A 261 -30.38 -29.65 -14.27
N PRO A 262 -30.53 -30.06 -15.55
CA PRO A 262 -31.85 -30.42 -16.07
C PRO A 262 -32.44 -31.60 -15.28
N PRO A 263 -33.78 -31.81 -15.31
CA PRO A 263 -34.40 -32.93 -14.65
C PRO A 263 -33.79 -34.28 -15.11
N ALA A 264 -33.50 -35.18 -14.16
CA ALA A 264 -32.88 -36.47 -14.45
C ALA A 264 -33.85 -37.49 -15.07
N SER A 265 -35.15 -37.25 -14.96
CA SER A 265 -36.21 -38.15 -15.51
C SER A 265 -37.18 -37.34 -16.33
N ALA A 266 -37.69 -37.98 -17.38
CA ALA A 266 -38.77 -37.40 -18.18
C ALA A 266 -40.03 -37.14 -17.34
N ALA A 267 -40.84 -36.18 -17.79
CA ALA A 267 -42.14 -35.91 -17.19
C ALA A 267 -42.99 -37.19 -17.22
N PRO A 268 -43.90 -37.39 -16.24
CA PRO A 268 -44.83 -38.52 -16.26
C PRO A 268 -45.64 -38.52 -17.55
N THR A 269 -45.83 -39.69 -18.12
CA THR A 269 -46.70 -39.84 -19.28
C THR A 269 -48.13 -39.44 -18.94
N PRO A 270 -48.72 -38.51 -19.69
CA PRO A 270 -50.10 -38.13 -19.45
C PRO A 270 -51.08 -39.31 -19.55
N PRO A 271 -52.15 -39.33 -18.75
CA PRO A 271 -53.13 -40.38 -18.82
C PRO A 271 -53.82 -40.41 -20.21
N ALA A 272 -54.11 -41.62 -20.72
CA ALA A 272 -54.82 -41.77 -21.97
C ALA A 272 -56.22 -41.11 -21.90
N ARG A 273 -56.55 -40.24 -22.88
CA ARG A 273 -57.82 -39.53 -23.00
C ARG A 273 -58.29 -39.57 -24.47
N ASN A 274 -59.58 -39.47 -24.69
CA ASN A 274 -60.13 -39.31 -26.03
C ASN A 274 -59.67 -37.95 -26.61
N ALA A 275 -59.25 -37.94 -27.90
CA ALA A 275 -58.73 -36.77 -28.57
C ALA A 275 -59.74 -35.56 -28.51
N SER A 276 -61.05 -35.83 -28.50
CA SER A 276 -62.07 -34.80 -28.37
C SER A 276 -62.11 -34.13 -27.01
N ASN A 277 -61.45 -34.71 -25.99
CA ASN A 277 -61.43 -34.22 -24.62
C ASN A 277 -60.09 -33.58 -24.23
N VAL A 278 -59.21 -33.37 -25.21
CA VAL A 278 -57.85 -32.82 -24.98
C VAL A 278 -57.56 -31.75 -26.00
N VAL A 279 -57.11 -30.60 -25.51
CA VAL A 279 -56.38 -29.60 -26.29
C VAL A 279 -54.94 -29.59 -25.77
N SER A 280 -54.02 -30.07 -26.55
CA SER A 280 -52.58 -30.14 -26.18
C SER A 280 -51.84 -28.97 -26.80
N MET A 281 -51.10 -28.24 -26.00
CA MET A 281 -50.18 -27.23 -26.45
C MET A 281 -48.76 -27.77 -26.56
N TYR A 282 -48.36 -28.63 -25.63
CA TYR A 282 -47.06 -29.29 -25.64
C TYR A 282 -47.12 -30.64 -24.94
N SER A 283 -46.98 -31.73 -25.71
CA SER A 283 -46.99 -33.12 -25.18
C SER A 283 -46.57 -34.12 -26.24
N ASP A 284 -45.77 -35.10 -25.88
CA ASP A 284 -45.43 -36.24 -26.76
C ASP A 284 -46.54 -37.28 -26.87
N ALA A 285 -47.51 -37.23 -25.95
CA ALA A 285 -48.63 -38.16 -25.90
C ALA A 285 -49.87 -37.74 -26.70
N TYR A 286 -49.97 -36.52 -27.14
CA TYR A 286 -51.11 -35.96 -27.86
C TYR A 286 -50.66 -35.09 -29.05
N SER A 287 -51.57 -34.91 -30.01
CA SER A 287 -51.36 -33.96 -31.10
C SER A 287 -51.45 -32.55 -30.58
N ASN A 288 -50.37 -31.83 -30.70
CA ASN A 288 -50.30 -30.43 -30.24
C ASN A 288 -50.97 -29.48 -31.24
N VAL A 289 -51.66 -28.45 -30.73
CA VAL A 289 -52.10 -27.32 -31.57
C VAL A 289 -50.89 -26.46 -31.96
N THR A 290 -50.96 -25.82 -33.09
CA THR A 290 -49.89 -24.88 -33.52
C THR A 290 -49.86 -23.68 -32.58
N ILE A 291 -48.67 -23.40 -32.06
CA ILE A 291 -48.38 -22.23 -31.24
C ILE A 291 -47.44 -21.33 -32.06
N ASP A 292 -47.80 -20.03 -32.20
CA ASP A 292 -46.98 -19.10 -32.95
C ASP A 292 -45.62 -18.82 -32.30
N THR A 293 -45.62 -18.69 -30.98
CA THR A 293 -44.39 -18.49 -30.21
C THR A 293 -44.55 -18.98 -28.75
N TRP A 294 -43.50 -19.60 -28.23
CA TRP A 294 -43.38 -20.00 -26.81
C TRP A 294 -42.71 -18.98 -25.96
N SER A 295 -42.04 -17.99 -26.59
CA SER A 295 -41.37 -16.88 -25.92
C SER A 295 -41.70 -15.58 -26.63
N ALA A 296 -42.68 -14.86 -26.11
CA ALA A 296 -42.98 -13.48 -26.55
C ALA A 296 -42.06 -12.47 -25.85
N VAL A 297 -41.77 -11.35 -26.51
CA VAL A 297 -40.85 -10.27 -26.05
C VAL A 297 -41.45 -9.46 -24.86
N TRP A 298 -42.14 -10.07 -23.92
CA TRP A 298 -42.80 -9.42 -22.81
C TRP A 298 -41.98 -9.44 -21.53
N ASP A 299 -40.97 -10.32 -21.47
CA ASP A 299 -40.05 -10.49 -20.35
C ASP A 299 -38.66 -10.89 -20.83
N ASN A 300 -37.76 -11.19 -19.89
CA ASN A 300 -36.41 -11.65 -20.16
C ASN A 300 -36.27 -13.19 -20.04
N ALA A 301 -37.39 -13.94 -20.12
CA ALA A 301 -37.34 -15.40 -20.06
C ALA A 301 -36.77 -15.96 -21.37
N ASN A 302 -35.76 -16.85 -21.25
CA ASN A 302 -35.19 -17.56 -22.32
C ASN A 302 -35.86 -18.94 -22.39
N VAL A 303 -36.44 -19.32 -23.52
CA VAL A 303 -37.10 -20.60 -23.73
C VAL A 303 -36.27 -21.42 -24.75
N GLU A 304 -35.90 -22.61 -24.38
CA GLU A 304 -35.18 -23.56 -25.24
C GLU A 304 -35.72 -24.95 -25.03
N ASP A 305 -35.72 -25.78 -26.10
CA ASP A 305 -36.08 -27.17 -26.00
C ASP A 305 -34.88 -27.98 -25.46
N VAL A 306 -35.14 -28.73 -24.40
CA VAL A 306 -34.12 -29.66 -23.83
C VAL A 306 -34.66 -31.08 -23.79
N THR A 307 -33.83 -32.03 -24.17
CA THR A 307 -34.20 -33.46 -24.12
C THR A 307 -33.84 -34.04 -22.76
N VAL A 308 -34.85 -34.55 -22.04
CA VAL A 308 -34.66 -35.21 -20.75
C VAL A 308 -35.10 -36.66 -20.84
N SER A 309 -34.14 -37.59 -20.70
CA SER A 309 -34.37 -39.04 -20.83
C SER A 309 -35.14 -39.42 -22.10
N GLY A 310 -34.82 -38.76 -23.23
CA GLY A 310 -35.45 -39.02 -24.54
C GLY A 310 -36.79 -38.31 -24.75
N ASN A 311 -37.21 -37.45 -23.84
CA ASN A 311 -38.41 -36.62 -23.94
C ASN A 311 -38.01 -35.13 -24.04
N ASN A 312 -38.66 -34.41 -24.95
CA ASN A 312 -38.41 -32.95 -25.14
C ASN A 312 -39.31 -32.10 -24.25
#